data_7b08cc7c10839872cfc9d0a92346279a
#
_entry.id   7b08cc7c10839872cfc9d0a92346279a
#
_cell.length_a   1.000
_cell.length_b   1.000
_cell.length_c   1.000
_cell.angle_alpha   90.00
_cell.angle_beta   90.00
_cell.angle_gamma   90.00
#
_symmetry.space_group_name_H-M   'P 1'
#
loop_
_entity.id
_entity.type
_entity.pdbx_description
1 polymer ?
#
loop_
_entity_poly.entity_id
_entity_poly.type
_entity_poly.pdbx_seq_one_letter_code
_entity_poly.pdbx_strand_id
1 'polypeptide(L)'
;MLDRKQKYLQIAFNRTLEEIVAMINSLPLSGRIIIEAGYPLIKTYGTRAISTIKTLWEQRVLGYSLGTVEAAEMKPFQLYKAGYGSPLLDLLLKSIEKRKIEKPKRKFSEPIKKEIAFTPYIVADLKCMDRAFTEVEAAVSAGASAATCLGLAPVETIDAFIKRCEEIGIDSILDMMNIEYPFEVLSKLIKPPTIIMLHRGVDEGEENKEKEVPYQEIERIKNVYDDVLIAVAGGETIREVITGAFNDADILVVWRLFNENPEKITALSNEFLKEVK
;
A
#
# COMPACT_ATOMS: atom_id res chain seq x y z
N MET A 1 -7.71 9.10 7.68
CA MET A 1 -8.69 7.98 7.74
C MET A 1 -9.63 8.09 6.54
N LEU A 2 -10.07 6.96 6.00
CA LEU A 2 -10.99 6.89 4.86
C LEU A 2 -12.42 7.31 5.25
N ASP A 3 -13.15 7.88 4.29
CA ASP A 3 -14.58 8.15 4.44
C ASP A 3 -15.38 6.84 4.25
N ARG A 4 -16.09 6.40 5.28
CA ARG A 4 -16.85 5.15 5.30
C ARG A 4 -18.07 5.14 4.36
N LYS A 5 -18.44 6.30 3.81
CA LYS A 5 -19.54 6.43 2.85
C LYS A 5 -19.10 6.26 1.40
N GLN A 6 -17.79 6.13 1.18
CA GLN A 6 -17.20 5.97 -0.15
C GLN A 6 -16.63 4.58 -0.32
N LYS A 7 -16.66 4.09 -1.54
CA LYS A 7 -15.94 2.87 -1.95
C LYS A 7 -14.67 3.24 -2.71
N TYR A 8 -13.63 2.43 -2.54
CA TYR A 8 -12.28 2.73 -2.98
C TYR A 8 -11.70 1.65 -3.88
N LEU A 9 -10.85 2.08 -4.79
CA LEU A 9 -9.97 1.23 -5.57
C LEU A 9 -8.55 1.34 -5.00
N GLN A 10 -8.01 0.27 -4.43
CA GLN A 10 -6.64 0.19 -3.95
C GLN A 10 -5.77 -0.51 -4.99
N ILE A 11 -4.72 0.17 -5.42
CA ILE A 11 -3.79 -0.34 -6.44
C ILE A 11 -2.48 -0.67 -5.75
N ALA A 12 -2.15 -1.98 -5.72
CA ALA A 12 -0.93 -2.48 -5.11
C ALA A 12 0.24 -2.45 -6.10
N PHE A 13 1.33 -1.81 -5.73
CA PHE A 13 2.57 -1.78 -6.49
C PHE A 13 3.59 -2.74 -5.90
N ASN A 14 3.96 -3.76 -6.69
CA ASN A 14 4.83 -4.86 -6.27
C ASN A 14 6.14 -4.97 -7.07
N ARG A 15 6.30 -4.16 -8.12
CA ARG A 15 7.45 -4.18 -9.03
C ARG A 15 8.53 -3.16 -8.65
N THR A 16 9.31 -2.73 -9.61
CA THR A 16 10.37 -1.74 -9.42
C THR A 16 9.82 -0.32 -9.27
N LEU A 17 10.58 0.55 -8.63
CA LEU A 17 10.19 1.95 -8.47
C LEU A 17 10.15 2.70 -9.82
N GLU A 18 10.94 2.28 -10.82
CA GLU A 18 10.94 2.81 -12.17
C GLU A 18 9.60 2.57 -12.89
N GLU A 19 9.11 1.34 -12.82
CA GLU A 19 7.81 0.96 -13.42
C GLU A 19 6.65 1.71 -12.77
N ILE A 20 6.71 1.92 -11.45
CA ILE A 20 5.68 2.63 -10.68
C ILE A 20 5.51 4.07 -11.16
N VAL A 21 6.58 4.76 -11.57
CA VAL A 21 6.49 6.14 -12.09
C VAL A 21 5.55 6.21 -13.31
N ALA A 22 5.74 5.29 -14.26
CA ALA A 22 4.90 5.24 -15.46
C ALA A 22 3.43 4.93 -15.11
N MET A 23 3.22 4.00 -14.17
CA MET A 23 1.89 3.60 -13.71
C MET A 23 1.17 4.75 -12.99
N ILE A 24 1.83 5.43 -12.06
CA ILE A 24 1.26 6.59 -11.34
C ILE A 24 0.92 7.73 -12.30
N ASN A 25 1.74 7.99 -13.33
CA ASN A 25 1.43 8.98 -14.36
C ASN A 25 0.14 8.67 -15.13
N SER A 26 -0.19 7.40 -15.30
CA SER A 26 -1.36 6.93 -16.03
C SER A 26 -2.64 6.85 -15.18
N LEU A 27 -2.54 7.00 -13.86
CA LEU A 27 -3.71 6.95 -12.98
C LEU A 27 -4.59 8.21 -13.13
N PRO A 28 -5.93 8.07 -13.14
CA PRO A 28 -6.82 9.20 -13.03
C PRO A 28 -6.71 9.85 -11.64
N LEU A 29 -6.90 11.16 -11.58
CA LEU A 29 -6.88 11.90 -10.31
C LEU A 29 -8.23 11.74 -9.60
N SER A 30 -8.27 10.91 -8.58
CA SER A 30 -9.46 10.66 -7.77
C SER A 30 -9.08 10.37 -6.32
N GLY A 31 -9.78 11.00 -5.37
CA GLY A 31 -9.63 10.70 -3.93
C GLY A 31 -10.11 9.29 -3.55
N ARG A 32 -10.75 8.57 -4.49
CA ARG A 32 -11.18 7.18 -4.32
C ARG A 32 -10.11 6.16 -4.75
N ILE A 33 -8.95 6.63 -5.22
CA ILE A 33 -7.80 5.78 -5.51
C ILE A 33 -6.86 5.79 -4.33
N ILE A 34 -6.61 4.60 -3.79
CA ILE A 34 -5.64 4.29 -2.75
C ILE A 34 -4.41 3.68 -3.42
N ILE A 35 -3.23 4.12 -3.03
CA ILE A 35 -1.98 3.53 -3.52
C ILE A 35 -1.35 2.68 -2.41
N GLU A 36 -0.97 1.45 -2.77
CA GLU A 36 -0.31 0.55 -1.83
C GLU A 36 1.15 0.34 -2.23
N ALA A 37 2.04 0.56 -1.27
CA ALA A 37 3.39 0.03 -1.33
C ALA A 37 3.32 -1.44 -0.93
N GLY A 38 3.32 -2.34 -1.91
CA GLY A 38 3.11 -3.75 -1.70
C GLY A 38 4.30 -4.43 -0.99
N TYR A 39 4.02 -5.55 -0.36
CA TYR A 39 4.98 -6.32 0.44
C TYR A 39 6.31 -6.65 -0.30
N PRO A 40 6.32 -7.11 -1.57
CA PRO A 40 7.56 -7.36 -2.30
C PRO A 40 8.39 -6.09 -2.51
N LEU A 41 7.73 -4.97 -2.77
CA LEU A 41 8.39 -3.69 -2.96
C LEU A 41 9.04 -3.21 -1.65
N ILE A 42 8.32 -3.31 -0.53
CA ILE A 42 8.85 -2.96 0.80
C ILE A 42 10.02 -3.86 1.18
N LYS A 43 9.95 -5.17 0.86
CA LYS A 43 11.08 -6.10 1.09
C LYS A 43 12.32 -5.71 0.31
N THR A 44 12.16 -5.16 -0.89
CA THR A 44 13.27 -4.77 -1.76
C THR A 44 13.87 -3.42 -1.37
N TYR A 45 13.03 -2.41 -1.06
CA TYR A 45 13.46 -1.02 -0.90
C TYR A 45 13.27 -0.49 0.53
N GLY A 46 12.72 -1.28 1.45
CA GLY A 46 12.40 -0.86 2.81
C GLY A 46 11.35 0.27 2.84
N THR A 47 11.39 1.09 3.87
CA THR A 47 10.48 2.23 4.03
C THR A 47 10.62 3.29 2.92
N ARG A 48 11.73 3.25 2.17
CA ARG A 48 11.93 4.11 1.00
C ARG A 48 10.88 3.87 -0.08
N ALA A 49 10.36 2.63 -0.21
CA ALA A 49 9.25 2.34 -1.11
C ALA A 49 8.04 3.24 -0.81
N ILE A 50 7.66 3.32 0.46
CA ILE A 50 6.51 4.08 0.94
C ILE A 50 6.70 5.58 0.66
N SER A 51 7.83 6.15 1.08
CA SER A 51 8.12 7.58 0.91
C SER A 51 8.25 7.99 -0.56
N THR A 52 8.80 7.14 -1.41
CA THR A 52 8.89 7.40 -2.85
C THR A 52 7.52 7.41 -3.50
N ILE A 53 6.68 6.38 -3.25
CA ILE A 53 5.32 6.30 -3.79
C ILE A 53 4.49 7.51 -3.33
N LYS A 54 4.56 7.85 -2.04
CA LYS A 54 3.89 9.04 -1.51
C LYS A 54 4.29 10.30 -2.26
N THR A 55 5.58 10.55 -2.40
CA THR A 55 6.10 11.73 -3.09
C THR A 55 5.64 11.78 -4.54
N LEU A 56 5.69 10.66 -5.25
CA LEU A 56 5.23 10.58 -6.65
C LEU A 56 3.74 10.89 -6.77
N TRP A 57 2.91 10.29 -5.90
CA TRP A 57 1.47 10.50 -5.94
C TRP A 57 1.11 11.94 -5.55
N GLU A 58 1.75 12.53 -4.53
CA GLU A 58 1.58 13.93 -4.17
C GLU A 58 1.95 14.87 -5.33
N GLN A 59 3.08 14.65 -5.98
CA GLN A 59 3.50 15.44 -7.15
C GLN A 59 2.48 15.32 -8.28
N ARG A 60 1.95 14.12 -8.55
CA ARG A 60 0.93 13.89 -9.57
C ARG A 60 -0.38 14.62 -9.23
N VAL A 61 -0.83 14.58 -7.97
CA VAL A 61 -2.05 15.28 -7.49
C VAL A 61 -1.88 16.81 -7.59
N LEU A 62 -0.68 17.32 -7.33
CA LEU A 62 -0.34 18.73 -7.50
C LEU A 62 -0.19 19.17 -8.97
N GLY A 63 -0.33 18.24 -9.92
CA GLY A 63 -0.28 18.54 -11.36
C GLY A 63 1.12 18.56 -11.96
N TYR A 64 2.14 18.11 -11.22
CA TYR A 64 3.48 17.93 -11.78
C TYR A 64 3.52 16.72 -12.71
N SER A 65 4.19 16.86 -13.85
CA SER A 65 4.57 15.70 -14.67
C SER A 65 5.73 14.99 -13.99
N LEU A 66 5.53 13.70 -13.68
CA LEU A 66 6.59 12.87 -13.13
C LEU A 66 7.58 12.57 -14.26
N GLY A 67 8.79 13.14 -14.16
CA GLY A 67 9.91 12.76 -15.03
C GLY A 67 10.36 11.33 -14.75
N THR A 68 11.18 10.78 -15.64
CA THR A 68 11.90 9.52 -15.36
C THR A 68 12.74 9.71 -14.10
N VAL A 69 12.50 8.89 -13.08
CA VAL A 69 13.37 8.86 -11.90
C VAL A 69 14.71 8.32 -12.38
N GLU A 70 15.76 9.13 -12.33
CA GLU A 70 17.08 8.65 -12.73
C GLU A 70 17.50 7.50 -11.81
N ALA A 71 17.84 6.37 -12.41
CA ALA A 71 18.26 5.14 -11.72
C ALA A 71 19.39 5.35 -10.70
N ALA A 72 20.12 6.44 -10.78
CA ALA A 72 21.18 6.82 -9.84
C ALA A 72 20.68 7.13 -8.42
N GLU A 73 19.41 7.58 -8.26
CA GLU A 73 18.81 7.83 -6.94
C GLU A 73 18.08 6.61 -6.37
N MET A 74 17.93 5.55 -7.15
CA MET A 74 17.09 4.39 -6.85
C MET A 74 17.88 3.10 -6.59
N LYS A 75 19.14 3.20 -6.21
CA LYS A 75 19.91 1.98 -5.84
C LYS A 75 19.22 1.27 -4.68
N PRO A 76 18.97 -0.06 -4.81
CA PRO A 76 18.50 -0.85 -3.70
C PRO A 76 19.41 -0.63 -2.49
N PHE A 77 18.83 -0.60 -1.30
CA PHE A 77 19.59 -0.49 -0.05
C PHE A 77 20.62 -1.63 -0.01
N GLN A 78 21.87 -1.33 -0.31
CA GLN A 78 22.94 -2.26 -0.01
C GLN A 78 23.00 -2.38 1.51
N LEU A 79 22.65 -3.56 2.03
CA LEU A 79 22.82 -3.90 3.43
C LEU A 79 24.24 -3.46 3.86
N TYR A 80 24.28 -2.41 4.66
CA TYR A 80 25.50 -2.12 5.41
C TYR A 80 25.76 -3.36 6.27
N LYS A 81 26.75 -4.15 5.87
CA LYS A 81 27.42 -5.03 6.81
C LYS A 81 27.95 -4.11 7.89
N ALA A 82 27.28 -4.09 9.04
CA ALA A 82 27.80 -3.46 10.24
C ALA A 82 29.07 -4.25 10.63
N GLY A 83 30.16 -3.92 9.98
CA GLY A 83 31.49 -4.33 10.34
C GLY A 83 32.16 -3.14 11.01
N TYR A 84 32.55 -3.31 12.22
CA TYR A 84 33.34 -2.41 13.04
C TYR A 84 34.28 -1.52 12.23
N GLY A 85 34.30 -0.22 12.55
CA GLY A 85 34.97 0.87 11.86
C GLY A 85 36.31 0.51 11.23
N SER A 86 36.30 0.42 9.91
CA SER A 86 37.54 0.38 9.13
C SER A 86 37.95 1.80 8.79
N PRO A 87 39.18 2.23 9.08
CA PRO A 87 39.70 3.55 8.69
C PRO A 87 39.59 3.81 7.19
N LEU A 88 39.51 2.73 6.38
CA LEU A 88 39.32 2.80 4.94
C LEU A 88 37.90 3.30 4.55
N LEU A 89 36.89 2.94 5.33
CA LEU A 89 35.51 3.37 5.09
C LEU A 89 35.34 4.86 5.36
N ASP A 90 35.95 5.38 6.43
CA ASP A 90 35.98 6.82 6.75
C ASP A 90 36.71 7.64 5.67
N LEU A 91 37.77 7.09 5.10
CA LEU A 91 38.49 7.73 3.99
C LEU A 91 37.64 7.76 2.71
N LEU A 92 36.90 6.68 2.45
CA LEU A 92 35.98 6.58 1.30
C LEU A 92 34.79 7.54 1.43
N LEU A 93 34.20 7.64 2.60
CA LEU A 93 33.11 8.58 2.89
C LEU A 93 33.58 10.03 2.77
N LYS A 94 34.74 10.37 3.28
CA LYS A 94 35.38 11.71 3.12
C LYS A 94 35.73 12.04 1.67
N SER A 95 36.04 11.05 0.84
CA SER A 95 36.30 11.25 -0.60
C SER A 95 35.01 11.48 -1.41
N ILE A 96 33.88 10.92 -0.97
CA ILE A 96 32.56 11.11 -1.57
C ILE A 96 32.00 12.48 -1.20
N GLU A 97 32.16 12.93 0.04
CA GLU A 97 31.74 14.28 0.48
C GLU A 97 32.49 15.42 -0.25
N LYS A 98 33.71 15.20 -0.68
CA LYS A 98 34.51 16.20 -1.43
C LYS A 98 34.11 16.34 -2.90
N ARG A 99 33.37 15.38 -3.48
CA ARG A 99 32.77 15.60 -4.80
C ARG A 99 31.51 16.42 -4.62
N LYS A 100 31.61 17.73 -4.77
CA LYS A 100 30.43 18.58 -5.01
C LYS A 100 29.71 18.04 -6.23
N ILE A 101 28.69 17.20 -6.01
CA ILE A 101 27.74 16.82 -7.05
C ILE A 101 27.00 18.13 -7.34
N GLU A 102 27.30 18.77 -8.48
CA GLU A 102 26.45 19.84 -8.99
C GLU A 102 25.04 19.24 -9.13
N LYS A 103 24.15 19.70 -8.25
CA LYS A 103 22.74 19.29 -8.33
C LYS A 103 22.24 19.71 -9.71
N PRO A 104 21.75 18.79 -10.54
CA PRO A 104 21.17 19.17 -11.81
C PRO A 104 20.07 20.20 -11.53
N LYS A 105 20.12 21.34 -12.20
CA LYS A 105 19.09 22.38 -12.11
C LYS A 105 17.81 21.78 -12.71
N ARG A 106 16.96 21.22 -11.83
CA ARG A 106 15.63 20.72 -12.22
C ARG A 106 14.85 21.93 -12.73
N LYS A 107 14.57 21.97 -14.01
CA LYS A 107 13.53 22.86 -14.56
C LYS A 107 12.19 22.25 -14.14
N PHE A 108 11.70 22.64 -12.97
CA PHE A 108 10.30 22.40 -12.64
C PHE A 108 9.48 23.28 -13.57
N SER A 109 8.59 22.68 -14.34
CA SER A 109 7.50 23.43 -14.95
C SER A 109 6.73 24.08 -13.79
N GLU A 110 6.39 25.36 -13.91
CA GLU A 110 5.63 26.05 -12.88
C GLU A 110 4.36 25.25 -12.55
N PRO A 111 4.03 25.09 -11.25
CA PRO A 111 2.85 24.35 -10.86
C PRO A 111 1.63 25.07 -11.44
N ILE A 112 0.80 24.33 -12.17
CA ILE A 112 -0.56 24.78 -12.46
C ILE A 112 -1.22 24.90 -11.08
N LYS A 113 -1.53 26.12 -10.62
CA LYS A 113 -2.27 26.38 -9.38
C LYS A 113 -3.64 25.71 -9.48
N LYS A 114 -3.71 24.42 -9.20
CA LYS A 114 -4.94 23.70 -8.91
C LYS A 114 -5.01 23.53 -7.40
N GLU A 115 -6.15 23.86 -6.82
CA GLU A 115 -6.47 23.43 -5.47
C GLU A 115 -6.27 21.92 -5.38
N ILE A 116 -5.62 21.47 -4.30
CA ILE A 116 -5.41 20.02 -4.06
C ILE A 116 -6.79 19.40 -3.92
N ALA A 117 -7.18 18.62 -4.91
CA ALA A 117 -8.54 18.06 -4.97
C ALA A 117 -8.80 17.01 -3.86
N PHE A 118 -7.75 16.37 -3.33
CA PHE A 118 -7.83 15.37 -2.28
C PHE A 118 -6.45 15.10 -1.67
N THR A 119 -6.42 14.55 -0.45
CA THR A 119 -5.18 14.12 0.20
C THR A 119 -4.82 12.71 -0.26
N PRO A 120 -3.61 12.47 -0.78
CA PRO A 120 -3.10 11.14 -1.10
C PRO A 120 -3.20 10.17 0.08
N TYR A 121 -3.69 8.95 -0.18
CA TYR A 121 -3.78 7.90 0.83
C TYR A 121 -2.87 6.74 0.43
N ILE A 122 -1.92 6.41 1.30
CA ILE A 122 -0.88 5.42 1.04
C ILE A 122 -0.98 4.28 2.06
N VAL A 123 -1.11 3.06 1.56
CA VAL A 123 -1.06 1.83 2.37
C VAL A 123 0.37 1.27 2.36
N ALA A 124 0.88 0.91 3.52
CA ALA A 124 2.09 0.13 3.68
C ALA A 124 1.74 -1.34 3.93
N ASP A 125 1.94 -2.22 2.94
CA ASP A 125 1.73 -3.66 3.11
C ASP A 125 2.91 -4.30 3.83
N LEU A 126 2.92 -4.17 5.16
CA LEU A 126 3.99 -4.69 6.02
C LEU A 126 3.87 -6.19 6.27
N LYS A 127 2.64 -6.72 6.26
CA LYS A 127 2.33 -8.07 6.74
C LYS A 127 2.95 -8.33 8.11
N CYS A 128 2.78 -7.36 9.02
CA CYS A 128 3.35 -7.37 10.36
C CYS A 128 2.96 -8.65 11.10
N MET A 129 3.94 -9.33 11.69
CA MET A 129 3.76 -10.57 12.48
C MET A 129 4.30 -10.43 13.90
N ASP A 130 5.12 -9.42 14.16
CA ASP A 130 5.74 -9.12 15.45
C ASP A 130 6.23 -7.66 15.46
N ARG A 131 6.57 -7.14 16.64
CA ARG A 131 7.12 -5.78 16.85
C ARG A 131 6.23 -4.68 16.29
N ALA A 132 4.94 -4.82 16.44
CA ALA A 132 3.90 -3.93 15.90
C ALA A 132 4.22 -2.43 16.05
N PHE A 133 4.68 -2.01 17.24
CA PHE A 133 5.05 -0.63 17.52
C PHE A 133 6.14 -0.11 16.55
N THR A 134 7.22 -0.88 16.39
CA THR A 134 8.36 -0.50 15.52
C THR A 134 7.96 -0.46 14.04
N GLU A 135 7.18 -1.45 13.60
CA GLU A 135 6.72 -1.56 12.21
C GLU A 135 5.78 -0.39 11.85
N VAL A 136 4.82 -0.07 12.72
CA VAL A 136 3.90 1.07 12.51
C VAL A 136 4.66 2.40 12.48
N GLU A 137 5.60 2.61 13.43
CA GLU A 137 6.43 3.83 13.47
C GLU A 137 7.23 4.01 12.18
N ALA A 138 7.83 2.94 11.67
CA ALA A 138 8.61 2.97 10.44
C ALA A 138 7.73 3.35 9.22
N ALA A 139 6.51 2.78 9.13
CA ALA A 139 5.58 3.09 8.05
C ALA A 139 5.09 4.55 8.11
N VAL A 140 4.70 5.02 9.29
CA VAL A 140 4.24 6.42 9.49
C VAL A 140 5.35 7.41 9.19
N SER A 141 6.57 7.16 9.66
CA SER A 141 7.74 8.01 9.39
C SER A 141 8.04 8.12 7.89
N ALA A 142 7.69 7.10 7.12
CA ALA A 142 7.77 7.10 5.66
C ALA A 142 6.54 7.73 4.98
N GLY A 143 5.49 8.06 5.74
CA GLY A 143 4.30 8.76 5.28
C GLY A 143 3.13 7.86 4.89
N ALA A 144 3.04 6.66 5.43
CA ALA A 144 1.87 5.80 5.28
C ALA A 144 0.63 6.40 5.98
N SER A 145 -0.54 6.20 5.37
CA SER A 145 -1.86 6.54 5.91
C SER A 145 -2.53 5.33 6.56
N ALA A 146 -2.08 4.13 6.20
CA ALA A 146 -2.49 2.85 6.77
C ALA A 146 -1.36 1.84 6.69
N ALA A 147 -1.42 0.81 7.53
CA ALA A 147 -0.47 -0.30 7.53
C ALA A 147 -1.19 -1.64 7.70
N THR A 148 -0.57 -2.75 7.24
CA THR A 148 -1.14 -4.09 7.34
C THR A 148 -0.46 -4.93 8.42
N CYS A 149 -1.28 -5.69 9.18
CA CYS A 149 -0.86 -6.78 10.05
C CYS A 149 -1.53 -8.06 9.58
N LEU A 150 -0.83 -9.20 9.63
CA LEU A 150 -1.46 -10.49 9.31
C LEU A 150 -2.34 -10.96 10.46
N GLY A 151 -3.55 -11.45 10.15
CA GLY A 151 -4.42 -12.09 11.13
C GLY A 151 -3.85 -13.38 11.71
N LEU A 152 -2.78 -13.92 11.12
CA LEU A 152 -2.01 -15.05 11.61
C LEU A 152 -1.01 -14.66 12.72
N ALA A 153 -0.80 -13.36 13.00
CA ALA A 153 0.05 -12.91 14.06
C ALA A 153 -0.53 -13.28 15.46
N PRO A 154 0.31 -13.33 16.51
CA PRO A 154 -0.20 -13.44 17.88
C PRO A 154 -1.23 -12.35 18.16
N VAL A 155 -2.27 -12.70 18.94
CA VAL A 155 -3.34 -11.75 19.31
C VAL A 155 -2.77 -10.49 19.96
N GLU A 156 -1.77 -10.64 20.81
CA GLU A 156 -1.07 -9.55 21.49
C GLU A 156 -0.39 -8.60 20.48
N THR A 157 0.16 -9.14 19.38
CA THR A 157 0.75 -8.34 18.32
C THR A 157 -0.32 -7.59 17.55
N ILE A 158 -1.46 -8.23 17.24
CA ILE A 158 -2.57 -7.60 16.53
C ILE A 158 -3.16 -6.46 17.38
N ASP A 159 -3.43 -6.70 18.66
CA ASP A 159 -3.94 -5.67 19.58
C ASP A 159 -2.96 -4.50 19.74
N ALA A 160 -1.66 -4.77 19.87
CA ALA A 160 -0.62 -3.73 19.92
C ALA A 160 -0.55 -2.94 18.64
N PHE A 161 -0.71 -3.60 17.47
CA PHE A 161 -0.72 -2.97 16.15
C PHE A 161 -1.91 -2.03 15.97
N ILE A 162 -3.12 -2.50 16.27
CA ILE A 162 -4.35 -1.71 16.18
C ILE A 162 -4.26 -0.49 17.11
N LYS A 163 -3.86 -0.72 18.37
CA LYS A 163 -3.69 0.34 19.37
C LYS A 163 -2.69 1.40 18.87
N ARG A 164 -1.54 0.98 18.31
CA ARG A 164 -0.53 1.91 17.85
C ARG A 164 -0.98 2.72 16.64
N CYS A 165 -1.68 2.10 15.69
CA CYS A 165 -2.29 2.81 14.57
C CYS A 165 -3.29 3.89 15.06
N GLU A 166 -4.14 3.54 16.01
CA GLU A 166 -5.11 4.47 16.64
C GLU A 166 -4.40 5.66 17.32
N GLU A 167 -3.36 5.40 18.13
CA GLU A 167 -2.60 6.45 18.83
C GLU A 167 -1.95 7.46 17.90
N ILE A 168 -1.47 7.01 16.73
CA ILE A 168 -0.81 7.86 15.74
C ILE A 168 -1.82 8.48 14.76
N GLY A 169 -3.02 7.93 14.63
CA GLY A 169 -4.08 8.42 13.75
C GLY A 169 -3.97 7.93 12.30
N ILE A 170 -3.51 6.69 12.09
CA ILE A 170 -3.56 5.99 10.81
C ILE A 170 -4.52 4.81 10.88
N ASP A 171 -4.98 4.33 9.70
CA ASP A 171 -5.85 3.17 9.63
C ASP A 171 -5.08 1.86 9.84
N SER A 172 -5.61 0.95 10.66
CA SER A 172 -5.10 -0.41 10.83
C SER A 172 -5.80 -1.36 9.87
N ILE A 173 -5.04 -2.13 9.09
CA ILE A 173 -5.56 -3.14 8.18
C ILE A 173 -5.17 -4.52 8.71
N LEU A 174 -6.17 -5.36 9.02
CA LEU A 174 -5.94 -6.76 9.38
C LEU A 174 -6.15 -7.65 8.15
N ASP A 175 -5.06 -8.20 7.65
CA ASP A 175 -5.03 -9.05 6.47
C ASP A 175 -5.35 -10.50 6.86
N MET A 176 -6.51 -11.01 6.41
CA MET A 176 -7.02 -12.35 6.70
C MET A 176 -6.51 -13.41 5.71
N MET A 177 -5.36 -13.17 5.07
CA MET A 177 -4.76 -14.17 4.20
C MET A 177 -4.56 -15.50 4.93
N ASN A 178 -5.00 -16.60 4.31
CA ASN A 178 -4.98 -17.96 4.88
C ASN A 178 -5.80 -18.14 6.16
N ILE A 179 -6.80 -17.29 6.40
CA ILE A 179 -7.77 -17.44 7.50
C ILE A 179 -9.12 -17.73 6.88
N GLU A 180 -9.61 -18.94 7.11
CA GLU A 180 -10.88 -19.42 6.56
C GLU A 180 -12.07 -18.82 7.31
N TYR A 181 -11.93 -18.64 8.63
CA TYR A 181 -12.98 -18.14 9.52
C TYR A 181 -12.50 -16.87 10.24
N PRO A 182 -12.74 -15.67 9.70
CA PRO A 182 -12.26 -14.42 10.27
C PRO A 182 -12.64 -14.20 11.75
N PHE A 183 -13.81 -14.67 12.17
CA PHE A 183 -14.29 -14.55 13.55
C PHE A 183 -13.46 -15.31 14.59
N GLU A 184 -12.69 -16.34 14.19
CA GLU A 184 -11.76 -17.02 15.09
C GLU A 184 -10.64 -16.09 15.58
N VAL A 185 -10.31 -15.08 14.78
CA VAL A 185 -9.34 -14.04 15.14
C VAL A 185 -10.06 -12.84 15.76
N LEU A 186 -11.06 -12.29 15.05
CA LEU A 186 -11.72 -11.04 15.43
C LEU A 186 -12.34 -11.09 16.82
N SER A 187 -12.92 -12.24 17.23
CA SER A 187 -13.54 -12.42 18.54
C SER A 187 -12.56 -12.40 19.73
N LYS A 188 -11.26 -12.52 19.49
CA LYS A 188 -10.21 -12.51 20.50
C LYS A 188 -9.58 -11.14 20.70
N LEU A 189 -9.84 -10.20 19.79
CA LEU A 189 -9.24 -8.87 19.82
C LEU A 189 -9.94 -7.97 20.83
N ILE A 190 -9.18 -7.08 21.48
CA ILE A 190 -9.70 -6.06 22.39
C ILE A 190 -10.58 -5.06 21.64
N LYS A 191 -10.16 -4.68 20.42
CA LYS A 191 -10.89 -3.81 19.49
C LYS A 191 -10.76 -4.33 18.06
N PRO A 192 -11.78 -4.14 17.19
CA PRO A 192 -11.62 -4.43 15.78
C PRO A 192 -10.62 -3.46 15.13
N PRO A 193 -9.93 -3.86 14.03
CA PRO A 193 -9.15 -2.95 13.21
C PRO A 193 -10.07 -1.97 12.46
N THR A 194 -9.50 -0.92 11.86
CA THR A 194 -10.27 0.01 11.01
C THR A 194 -10.73 -0.65 9.72
N ILE A 195 -9.89 -1.56 9.19
CA ILE A 195 -10.12 -2.26 7.92
C ILE A 195 -9.83 -3.75 8.12
N ILE A 196 -10.75 -4.61 7.67
CA ILE A 196 -10.54 -6.06 7.59
C ILE A 196 -10.37 -6.41 6.11
N MET A 197 -9.25 -7.03 5.75
CA MET A 197 -8.97 -7.42 4.37
C MET A 197 -9.19 -8.93 4.21
N LEU A 198 -10.22 -9.31 3.45
CA LEU A 198 -10.43 -10.68 3.00
C LEU A 198 -9.52 -10.93 1.80
N HIS A 199 -8.54 -11.82 1.96
CA HIS A 199 -7.43 -11.94 1.04
C HIS A 199 -7.17 -13.38 0.63
N ARG A 200 -7.22 -13.64 -0.69
CA ARG A 200 -6.64 -14.82 -1.30
C ARG A 200 -5.22 -14.49 -1.76
N GLY A 201 -4.23 -15.17 -1.20
CA GLY A 201 -2.82 -14.97 -1.56
C GLY A 201 -2.54 -15.27 -3.03
N VAL A 202 -1.46 -14.72 -3.57
CA VAL A 202 -1.05 -14.93 -4.98
C VAL A 202 -0.77 -16.41 -5.23
N ASP A 203 0.07 -17.04 -4.40
CA ASP A 203 0.41 -18.46 -4.53
C ASP A 203 -0.82 -19.35 -4.35
N GLU A 204 -1.73 -19.00 -3.44
CA GLU A 204 -3.00 -19.70 -3.28
C GLU A 204 -3.84 -19.64 -4.56
N GLY A 205 -3.93 -18.49 -5.21
CA GLY A 205 -4.67 -18.33 -6.46
C GLY A 205 -4.02 -19.08 -7.63
N GLU A 206 -2.71 -19.23 -7.65
CA GLU A 206 -1.98 -19.95 -8.69
C GLU A 206 -2.05 -21.46 -8.52
N GLU A 207 -1.83 -21.96 -7.31
CA GLU A 207 -1.74 -23.38 -7.01
C GLU A 207 -3.10 -24.03 -6.68
N ASN A 208 -4.08 -23.26 -6.20
CA ASN A 208 -5.41 -23.74 -5.87
C ASN A 208 -6.49 -22.88 -6.54
N LYS A 209 -6.87 -23.28 -7.76
CA LYS A 209 -7.87 -22.56 -8.58
C LYS A 209 -9.30 -22.61 -8.01
N GLU A 210 -9.58 -23.55 -7.12
CA GLU A 210 -10.91 -23.70 -6.50
C GLU A 210 -11.08 -22.79 -5.28
N LYS A 211 -9.97 -22.28 -4.72
CA LYS A 211 -10.03 -21.40 -3.56
C LYS A 211 -10.44 -19.99 -3.99
N GLU A 212 -11.58 -19.57 -3.54
CA GLU A 212 -12.12 -18.23 -3.79
C GLU A 212 -11.92 -17.31 -2.58
N VAL A 213 -12.05 -16.00 -2.80
CA VAL A 213 -12.15 -15.03 -1.70
C VAL A 213 -13.47 -15.29 -0.96
N PRO A 214 -13.49 -15.29 0.39
CA PRO A 214 -14.68 -15.59 1.16
C PRO A 214 -15.67 -14.40 1.19
N TYR A 215 -16.27 -14.07 0.04
CA TYR A 215 -17.19 -12.92 -0.10
C TYR A 215 -18.38 -12.97 0.87
N GLN A 216 -18.84 -14.18 1.23
CA GLN A 216 -19.93 -14.39 2.19
C GLN A 216 -19.62 -13.86 3.60
N GLU A 217 -18.34 -13.68 3.93
CA GLU A 217 -17.94 -13.13 5.24
C GLU A 217 -18.13 -11.61 5.31
N ILE A 218 -18.26 -10.91 4.17
CA ILE A 218 -18.41 -9.45 4.15
C ILE A 218 -19.64 -9.02 4.93
N GLU A 219 -20.82 -9.53 4.56
CA GLU A 219 -22.08 -9.22 5.22
C GLU A 219 -22.08 -9.66 6.69
N ARG A 220 -21.52 -10.84 6.97
CA ARG A 220 -21.42 -11.37 8.33
C ARG A 220 -20.58 -10.47 9.23
N ILE A 221 -19.44 -9.99 8.75
CA ILE A 221 -18.56 -9.10 9.51
C ILE A 221 -19.24 -7.75 9.72
N LYS A 222 -19.81 -7.14 8.68
CA LYS A 222 -20.53 -5.86 8.77
C LYS A 222 -21.71 -5.90 9.72
N ASN A 223 -22.39 -7.04 9.85
CA ASN A 223 -23.51 -7.22 10.80
C ASN A 223 -23.06 -7.28 12.28
N VAL A 224 -21.79 -7.52 12.55
CA VAL A 224 -21.24 -7.60 13.91
C VAL A 224 -20.42 -6.35 14.25
N TYR A 225 -19.73 -5.78 13.27
CA TYR A 225 -18.82 -4.64 13.42
C TYR A 225 -19.28 -3.48 12.53
N ASP A 226 -20.10 -2.58 13.07
CA ASP A 226 -20.68 -1.44 12.31
C ASP A 226 -19.64 -0.44 11.80
N ASP A 227 -18.48 -0.40 12.45
CA ASP A 227 -17.46 0.64 12.28
C ASP A 227 -16.22 0.17 11.53
N VAL A 228 -16.26 -0.95 10.81
CA VAL A 228 -15.14 -1.45 10.02
C VAL A 228 -15.39 -1.30 8.52
N LEU A 229 -14.32 -1.06 7.76
CA LEU A 229 -14.33 -1.16 6.32
C LEU A 229 -13.86 -2.56 5.89
N ILE A 230 -14.45 -3.10 4.84
CA ILE A 230 -14.04 -4.40 4.30
C ILE A 230 -13.28 -4.20 2.99
N ALA A 231 -12.03 -4.64 2.99
CA ALA A 231 -11.21 -4.74 1.80
C ALA A 231 -11.23 -6.16 1.24
N VAL A 232 -11.20 -6.30 -0.07
CA VAL A 232 -11.12 -7.57 -0.78
C VAL A 232 -9.88 -7.57 -1.66
N ALA A 233 -9.00 -8.56 -1.48
CA ALA A 233 -7.77 -8.74 -2.22
C ALA A 233 -7.65 -10.15 -2.82
N GLY A 234 -6.91 -10.29 -3.94
CA GLY A 234 -6.67 -11.57 -4.60
C GLY A 234 -7.63 -11.87 -5.75
N GLY A 235 -8.42 -10.89 -6.19
CA GLY A 235 -9.13 -10.97 -7.46
C GLY A 235 -8.16 -10.85 -8.64
N GLU A 236 -8.17 -11.82 -9.55
CA GLU A 236 -7.29 -11.86 -10.74
C GLU A 236 -7.95 -11.26 -11.97
N THR A 237 -9.28 -11.18 -11.97
CA THR A 237 -10.09 -10.72 -13.10
C THR A 237 -10.98 -9.54 -12.71
N ILE A 238 -11.41 -8.76 -13.71
CA ILE A 238 -12.41 -7.69 -13.53
C ILE A 238 -13.68 -8.24 -12.88
N ARG A 239 -14.10 -9.44 -13.28
CA ARG A 239 -15.29 -10.09 -12.75
C ARG A 239 -15.21 -10.34 -11.24
N GLU A 240 -14.08 -10.84 -10.73
CA GLU A 240 -13.88 -11.09 -9.30
C GLU A 240 -13.87 -9.79 -8.49
N VAL A 241 -13.28 -8.73 -9.05
CA VAL A 241 -13.30 -7.40 -8.43
C VAL A 241 -14.73 -6.82 -8.37
N ILE A 242 -15.51 -6.96 -9.46
CA ILE A 242 -16.92 -6.56 -9.49
C ILE A 242 -17.73 -7.41 -8.49
N THR A 243 -17.41 -8.70 -8.34
CA THR A 243 -18.05 -9.56 -7.34
C THR A 243 -17.83 -9.04 -5.92
N GLY A 244 -16.62 -8.54 -5.60
CA GLY A 244 -16.35 -7.88 -4.33
C GLY A 244 -17.24 -6.65 -4.11
N ALA A 245 -17.37 -5.78 -5.13
CA ALA A 245 -18.24 -4.60 -5.07
C ALA A 245 -19.72 -4.97 -4.90
N PHE A 246 -20.18 -6.02 -5.60
CA PHE A 246 -21.55 -6.53 -5.51
C PHE A 246 -21.87 -7.08 -4.11
N ASN A 247 -20.92 -7.70 -3.45
CA ASN A 247 -21.03 -8.18 -2.07
C ASN A 247 -20.75 -7.08 -1.03
N ASP A 248 -20.81 -5.82 -1.42
CA ASP A 248 -20.66 -4.65 -0.54
C ASP A 248 -19.29 -4.49 0.11
N ALA A 249 -18.20 -4.92 -0.55
CA ALA A 249 -16.85 -4.53 -0.16
C ALA A 249 -16.67 -3.01 -0.29
N ASP A 250 -15.93 -2.41 0.64
CA ASP A 250 -15.67 -0.97 0.66
C ASP A 250 -14.39 -0.61 -0.11
N ILE A 251 -13.42 -1.54 -0.14
CA ILE A 251 -12.12 -1.37 -0.79
C ILE A 251 -11.85 -2.57 -1.68
N LEU A 252 -11.61 -2.33 -2.96
CA LEU A 252 -11.22 -3.37 -3.91
C LEU A 252 -9.74 -3.25 -4.21
N VAL A 253 -8.96 -4.27 -3.83
CA VAL A 253 -7.52 -4.30 -4.02
C VAL A 253 -7.19 -5.01 -5.32
N VAL A 254 -6.45 -4.33 -6.19
CA VAL A 254 -6.04 -4.84 -7.50
C VAL A 254 -4.52 -4.76 -7.66
N TRP A 255 -3.95 -5.79 -8.26
CA TRP A 255 -2.53 -5.86 -8.55
C TRP A 255 -2.24 -6.37 -9.96
N ARG A 256 -2.55 -7.66 -10.23
CA ARG A 256 -2.13 -8.36 -11.44
C ARG A 256 -2.63 -7.67 -12.70
N LEU A 257 -3.91 -7.37 -12.77
CA LEU A 257 -4.56 -6.76 -13.92
C LEU A 257 -3.90 -5.45 -14.35
N PHE A 258 -3.46 -4.64 -13.39
CA PHE A 258 -2.81 -3.36 -13.63
C PHE A 258 -1.35 -3.52 -14.03
N ASN A 259 -0.64 -4.46 -13.42
CA ASN A 259 0.79 -4.70 -13.69
C ASN A 259 1.02 -5.41 -15.03
N GLU A 260 0.06 -6.23 -15.49
CA GLU A 260 0.14 -6.91 -16.79
C GLU A 260 -0.30 -6.02 -17.96
N ASN A 261 -1.09 -4.99 -17.69
CA ASN A 261 -1.64 -4.09 -18.68
C ASN A 261 -1.37 -2.61 -18.36
N PRO A 262 -0.11 -2.17 -18.25
CA PRO A 262 0.22 -0.79 -17.86
C PRO A 262 -0.40 0.27 -18.79
N GLU A 263 -0.56 -0.05 -20.05
CA GLU A 263 -1.16 0.84 -21.06
C GLU A 263 -2.67 1.04 -20.89
N LYS A 264 -3.34 0.13 -20.15
CA LYS A 264 -4.77 0.17 -19.90
C LYS A 264 -5.14 0.72 -18.51
N ILE A 265 -4.15 1.09 -17.70
CA ILE A 265 -4.37 1.54 -16.31
C ILE A 265 -5.44 2.62 -16.20
N THR A 266 -5.39 3.65 -17.05
CA THR A 266 -6.38 4.74 -17.04
C THR A 266 -7.78 4.22 -17.33
N ALA A 267 -7.94 3.37 -18.34
CA ALA A 267 -9.24 2.81 -18.74
C ALA A 267 -9.81 1.91 -17.65
N LEU A 268 -9.00 0.98 -17.14
CA LEU A 268 -9.37 0.06 -16.06
C LEU A 268 -9.76 0.81 -14.79
N SER A 269 -8.95 1.79 -14.36
CA SER A 269 -9.27 2.60 -13.17
C SER A 269 -10.60 3.34 -13.32
N ASN A 270 -10.88 3.93 -14.49
CA ASN A 270 -12.13 4.63 -14.75
C ASN A 270 -13.33 3.67 -14.79
N GLU A 271 -13.16 2.47 -15.31
CA GLU A 271 -14.18 1.42 -15.29
C GLU A 271 -14.52 1.02 -13.86
N PHE A 272 -13.50 0.68 -13.04
CA PHE A 272 -13.71 0.36 -11.63
C PHE A 272 -14.37 1.49 -10.84
N LEU A 273 -13.94 2.74 -11.04
CA LEU A 273 -14.53 3.89 -10.35
C LEU A 273 -15.99 4.15 -10.73
N LYS A 274 -16.45 3.63 -11.88
CA LYS A 274 -17.87 3.69 -12.28
C LYS A 274 -18.69 2.59 -11.63
N GLU A 275 -18.15 1.37 -11.56
CA GLU A 275 -18.84 0.22 -10.98
C GLU A 275 -18.89 0.29 -9.44
N VAL A 276 -17.87 0.86 -8.82
CA VAL A 276 -17.76 1.05 -7.37
C VAL A 276 -18.39 2.40 -6.98
N LYS A 277 -19.71 2.41 -6.82
CA LYS A 277 -20.48 3.61 -6.41
C LYS A 277 -20.87 3.54 -4.95
#